data_b23c765402af657f9058f82446717739
#
_entry.id   b23c765402af657f9058f82446717739
#
_cell.length_a   1.000
_cell.length_b   1.000
_cell.length_c   1.000
_cell.angle_alpha   90.00
_cell.angle_beta   90.00
_cell.angle_gamma   90.00
#
_symmetry.space_group_name_H-M   'P 1'
#
loop_
_entity.id
_entity.type
_entity.pdbx_description
1 polymer ?
#
loop_
_entity_poly.entity_id
_entity_poly.type
_entity_poly.pdbx_seq_one_letter_code
_entity_poly.pdbx_strand_id
1 'polypeptide(L)'
;SNRAKEEYFMRKKKLLSLLLVGTMVAGLITGCGSSSKDTSKSDSGKSKGGKVVLNVINYHVGTDYAADYYKYLFDAFKKTDEGKNVEFNFEEIPTTDAFNQKIKLLISSGDLPDIVLNGGNNITALAAKSGKVQDLTQYLEDDKKWKAMFSDTDLEFNSYKGKVYGIPVSKEISYIYYNKDLFKKAGIEAPETGYATWDEFFAACDKLKAKGITPVSMDSADLGWLSKLWYSGLIGTAGKEGNDFMNKQYPTDYNTSVVEDATATLQKMLQKYTTSDALGGKYDTMATHFFNGEVAMLPNGPWMIPDFKSTDKAPEGFYDKVGIMLLPGSGMESVPTPGDMVGAKDPDKIKAAVAFLKFETSAENQIKALEMAGLQPVSSNIEVPQSLKDSDPLMADVLEVQSKAKYTYGQNQAYWYQNVIDVFSNQLPELAYG
;
A
#
# COMPACT_ATOMS: atom_id res chain seq x y z
N SER A 1 -10.44 20.76 47.05
CA SER A 1 -9.60 21.10 46.57
C SER A 1 -8.64 20.30 45.67
N ASN A 2 -9.18 19.82 44.56
CA ASN A 2 -8.37 19.13 43.55
C ASN A 2 -7.49 20.07 42.69
N ARG A 3 -7.86 21.35 42.59
CA ARG A 3 -7.08 22.35 41.84
C ARG A 3 -5.65 22.62 42.40
N ALA A 4 -5.52 22.60 43.71
CA ALA A 4 -4.21 22.84 44.36
C ALA A 4 -3.26 21.67 44.19
N LYS A 5 -3.73 20.44 44.00
CA LYS A 5 -2.89 19.27 43.73
C LYS A 5 -2.39 19.23 42.28
N GLU A 6 -3.18 19.70 41.34
CA GLU A 6 -2.79 19.76 39.91
C GLU A 6 -1.75 20.87 39.66
N GLU A 7 -1.86 22.05 40.32
CA GLU A 7 -0.85 23.09 40.23
C GLU A 7 0.48 22.68 40.87
N TYR A 8 0.44 21.93 41.98
CA TYR A 8 1.65 21.42 42.62
C TYR A 8 2.38 20.38 41.75
N PHE A 9 1.63 19.50 41.05
CA PHE A 9 2.19 18.51 40.12
C PHE A 9 2.79 19.15 38.86
N MET A 10 2.15 20.19 38.32
CA MET A 10 2.65 20.91 37.14
C MET A 10 3.92 21.72 37.46
N ARG A 11 4.03 22.30 38.67
CA ARG A 11 5.28 23.00 39.12
C ARG A 11 6.42 22.04 39.32
N LYS A 12 6.20 20.82 39.82
CA LYS A 12 7.25 19.79 39.94
C LYS A 12 7.76 19.29 38.58
N LYS A 13 6.89 19.14 37.58
CA LYS A 13 7.32 18.76 36.23
C LYS A 13 8.15 19.85 35.55
N LYS A 14 7.87 21.11 35.76
CA LYS A 14 8.68 22.24 35.25
C LYS A 14 10.03 22.41 35.96
N LEU A 15 10.12 22.00 37.19
CA LEU A 15 11.41 22.05 37.94
C LEU A 15 12.32 20.86 37.63
N LEU A 16 11.78 19.68 37.28
CA LEU A 16 12.56 18.54 36.83
C LEU A 16 13.12 18.72 35.41
N SER A 17 12.43 19.44 34.53
CA SER A 17 12.91 19.71 33.17
C SER A 17 14.02 20.78 33.11
N LEU A 18 14.16 21.62 34.13
CA LEU A 18 15.23 22.61 34.22
C LEU A 18 16.53 22.05 34.84
N LEU A 19 16.47 20.92 35.54
CA LEU A 19 17.65 20.28 36.17
C LEU A 19 18.37 19.30 35.23
N LEU A 20 17.77 18.91 34.09
CA LEU A 20 18.39 18.04 33.07
C LEU A 20 19.15 18.78 31.97
N VAL A 21 19.09 20.10 31.90
CA VAL A 21 19.83 20.91 30.91
C VAL A 21 21.15 21.49 31.50
N GLY A 22 21.38 21.32 32.80
CA GLY A 22 22.53 21.93 33.48
C GLY A 22 23.82 21.10 33.63
N THR A 23 23.86 19.85 33.13
CA THR A 23 24.99 18.93 33.38
C THR A 23 25.78 18.47 32.16
N MET A 24 25.64 19.13 31.00
CA MET A 24 26.43 18.80 29.80
C MET A 24 27.37 19.91 29.29
N VAL A 25 27.78 20.85 30.10
CA VAL A 25 28.76 21.90 29.72
C VAL A 25 29.88 22.01 30.76
N ALA A 26 30.51 20.92 31.19
CA ALA A 26 31.76 20.99 31.95
C ALA A 26 32.61 19.75 31.69
N GLY A 27 33.32 19.72 30.56
CA GLY A 27 34.24 18.61 30.29
C GLY A 27 35.03 18.73 28.99
N LEU A 28 35.52 19.90 28.64
CA LEU A 28 36.48 20.03 27.53
C LEU A 28 37.38 21.24 27.77
N ILE A 29 38.43 21.11 28.60
CA ILE A 29 39.69 21.83 28.45
C ILE A 29 40.72 21.04 29.28
N THR A 30 41.57 20.24 28.62
CA THR A 30 42.99 20.08 28.86
C THR A 30 43.56 19.01 27.92
N GLY A 31 44.54 19.38 27.11
CA GLY A 31 45.32 18.46 26.31
C GLY A 31 45.87 19.09 25.04
N CYS A 32 46.80 20.03 25.18
CA CYS A 32 47.70 20.44 24.10
C CYS A 32 48.65 19.30 23.73
N GLY A 33 48.84 19.09 22.40
CA GLY A 33 50.11 18.55 21.95
C GLY A 33 50.03 17.64 20.72
N SER A 34 50.42 18.20 19.64
CA SER A 34 51.10 17.71 18.45
C SER A 34 50.31 17.55 17.16
N SER A 35 50.76 18.31 16.22
CA SER A 35 50.44 18.37 14.79
C SER A 35 50.43 17.03 14.08
N SER A 36 49.32 16.70 13.47
CA SER A 36 49.32 16.05 12.16
C SER A 36 48.07 16.51 11.38
N LYS A 37 48.34 17.07 10.22
CA LYS A 37 47.35 17.37 9.19
C LYS A 37 46.68 16.04 8.77
N ASP A 38 45.42 15.86 9.09
CA ASP A 38 44.59 14.95 8.34
C ASP A 38 43.39 15.70 7.76
N THR A 39 43.54 15.98 6.50
CA THR A 39 42.48 16.33 5.57
C THR A 39 41.50 15.17 5.56
N SER A 40 40.29 15.39 6.09
CA SER A 40 39.16 14.51 5.84
C SER A 40 38.80 14.56 4.35
N LYS A 41 39.48 13.74 3.55
CA LYS A 41 38.98 13.31 2.26
C LYS A 41 37.81 12.39 2.54
N SER A 42 36.62 12.78 2.06
CA SER A 42 35.53 11.85 1.83
C SER A 42 36.10 10.65 1.08
N ASP A 43 36.13 9.50 1.73
CA ASP A 43 36.61 8.26 1.15
C ASP A 43 35.63 7.86 0.04
N SER A 44 35.96 8.21 -1.18
CA SER A 44 35.37 7.62 -2.35
C SER A 44 35.87 6.17 -2.37
N GLY A 45 35.09 5.27 -1.76
CA GLY A 45 35.44 3.89 -1.55
C GLY A 45 35.75 3.16 -2.87
N LYS A 46 37.00 3.15 -3.25
CA LYS A 46 37.53 2.15 -4.16
C LYS A 46 37.52 0.82 -3.43
N SER A 47 36.69 -0.11 -3.94
CA SER A 47 36.50 -1.45 -3.41
C SER A 47 37.84 -2.15 -3.19
N LYS A 48 38.14 -2.56 -1.97
CA LYS A 48 39.17 -3.58 -1.68
C LYS A 48 38.61 -4.90 -2.20
N GLY A 49 39.14 -5.38 -3.32
CA GLY A 49 38.91 -6.75 -3.79
C GLY A 49 37.79 -6.96 -4.79
N GLY A 50 37.44 -5.99 -5.66
CA GLY A 50 36.51 -6.22 -6.79
C GLY A 50 35.04 -6.32 -6.41
N LYS A 51 34.67 -6.10 -5.16
CA LYS A 51 33.27 -6.10 -4.67
C LYS A 51 32.65 -4.71 -4.70
N VAL A 52 31.39 -4.63 -5.12
CA VAL A 52 30.56 -3.42 -5.09
C VAL A 52 29.78 -3.41 -3.77
N VAL A 53 29.98 -2.38 -2.95
CA VAL A 53 29.23 -2.21 -1.70
C VAL A 53 28.07 -1.23 -1.90
N LEU A 54 26.84 -1.69 -1.71
CA LEU A 54 25.63 -0.90 -1.79
C LEU A 54 25.15 -0.54 -0.37
N ASN A 55 25.00 0.76 -0.10
CA ASN A 55 24.41 1.26 1.13
C ASN A 55 22.89 1.22 1.02
N VAL A 56 22.23 0.67 2.03
CA VAL A 56 20.77 0.56 2.11
C VAL A 56 20.32 0.96 3.51
N ILE A 57 19.31 1.82 3.60
CA ILE A 57 18.59 2.04 4.86
C ILE A 57 17.39 1.10 4.83
N ASN A 58 17.36 0.14 5.76
CA ASN A 58 16.35 -0.90 5.82
C ASN A 58 15.45 -0.72 7.05
N TYR A 59 14.13 -0.62 6.85
CA TYR A 59 13.15 -0.60 7.94
C TYR A 59 12.40 -1.93 8.08
N HIS A 60 12.53 -2.83 7.12
CA HIS A 60 11.99 -4.17 7.18
C HIS A 60 12.88 -5.06 8.06
N VAL A 61 12.83 -4.81 9.36
CA VAL A 61 13.65 -5.50 10.37
C VAL A 61 12.83 -5.79 11.63
N GLY A 62 13.30 -6.71 12.45
CA GLY A 62 12.66 -7.06 13.72
C GLY A 62 11.27 -7.67 13.53
N THR A 63 10.23 -7.00 13.98
CA THR A 63 8.82 -7.45 13.90
C THR A 63 8.06 -6.92 12.68
N ASP A 64 8.74 -6.25 11.74
CA ASP A 64 8.11 -5.82 10.49
C ASP A 64 7.62 -7.04 9.69
N TYR A 65 6.41 -6.92 9.11
CA TYR A 65 5.75 -8.03 8.41
C TYR A 65 6.54 -8.54 7.18
N ALA A 66 7.39 -7.72 6.59
CA ALA A 66 8.19 -8.05 5.42
C ALA A 66 9.68 -8.34 5.77
N ALA A 67 10.05 -8.36 7.06
CA ALA A 67 11.45 -8.52 7.49
C ALA A 67 12.09 -9.81 6.94
N ASP A 68 11.39 -10.93 7.03
CA ASP A 68 11.87 -12.22 6.56
C ASP A 68 12.01 -12.25 5.03
N TYR A 69 11.08 -11.62 4.31
CA TYR A 69 11.15 -11.49 2.86
C TYR A 69 12.34 -10.66 2.42
N TYR A 70 12.56 -9.48 2.98
CA TYR A 70 13.69 -8.63 2.59
C TYR A 70 15.03 -9.26 2.96
N LYS A 71 15.11 -9.95 4.10
CA LYS A 71 16.29 -10.75 4.41
C LYS A 71 16.55 -11.83 3.36
N TYR A 72 15.52 -12.59 2.99
CA TYR A 72 15.61 -13.57 1.89
C TYR A 72 16.07 -12.91 0.60
N LEU A 73 15.46 -11.79 0.21
CA LEU A 73 15.70 -11.10 -1.05
C LEU A 73 17.17 -10.67 -1.21
N PHE A 74 17.73 -10.00 -0.18
CA PHE A 74 19.12 -9.58 -0.19
C PHE A 74 20.10 -10.77 -0.21
N ASP A 75 19.80 -11.83 0.55
CA ASP A 75 20.64 -13.04 0.57
C ASP A 75 20.54 -13.86 -0.73
N ALA A 76 19.38 -13.90 -1.37
CA ALA A 76 19.16 -14.55 -2.64
C ALA A 76 19.86 -13.80 -3.79
N PHE A 77 19.78 -12.46 -3.81
CA PHE A 77 20.47 -11.66 -4.84
C PHE A 77 21.98 -11.91 -4.87
N LYS A 78 22.63 -11.99 -3.70
CA LYS A 78 24.07 -12.30 -3.61
C LYS A 78 24.49 -13.64 -4.23
N LYS A 79 23.53 -14.53 -4.50
CA LYS A 79 23.78 -15.85 -5.11
C LYS A 79 23.61 -15.81 -6.65
N THR A 80 23.09 -14.74 -7.20
CA THR A 80 22.97 -14.55 -8.66
C THR A 80 24.30 -14.15 -9.29
N ASP A 81 24.39 -14.25 -10.61
CA ASP A 81 25.60 -13.82 -11.33
C ASP A 81 25.83 -12.31 -11.22
N GLU A 82 24.76 -11.51 -11.19
CA GLU A 82 24.81 -10.07 -11.03
C GLU A 82 25.15 -9.66 -9.59
N GLY A 83 24.71 -10.43 -8.61
CA GLY A 83 24.85 -10.12 -7.18
C GLY A 83 26.05 -10.73 -6.48
N LYS A 84 26.73 -11.74 -7.07
CA LYS A 84 27.83 -12.48 -6.40
C LYS A 84 29.03 -11.62 -5.96
N ASN A 85 29.21 -10.46 -6.60
CA ASN A 85 30.22 -9.48 -6.24
C ASN A 85 29.65 -8.25 -5.52
N VAL A 86 28.40 -8.32 -5.08
CA VAL A 86 27.72 -7.24 -4.34
C VAL A 86 27.67 -7.57 -2.85
N GLU A 87 27.99 -6.57 -2.05
CA GLU A 87 27.76 -6.58 -0.60
C GLU A 87 26.80 -5.45 -0.23
N PHE A 88 25.94 -5.70 0.76
CA PHE A 88 25.04 -4.68 1.29
C PHE A 88 25.58 -4.18 2.62
N ASN A 89 25.62 -2.85 2.78
CA ASN A 89 25.89 -2.19 4.04
C ASN A 89 24.57 -1.57 4.54
N PHE A 90 24.02 -2.12 5.63
CA PHE A 90 22.73 -1.74 6.15
C PHE A 90 22.84 -0.72 7.28
N GLU A 91 22.02 0.34 7.20
CA GLU A 91 21.57 1.12 8.33
C GLU A 91 20.14 0.66 8.64
N GLU A 92 19.89 0.14 9.85
CA GLU A 92 18.58 -0.37 10.24
C GLU A 92 17.79 0.69 11.01
N ILE A 93 16.57 0.97 10.57
CA ILE A 93 15.64 1.89 11.22
C ILE A 93 14.29 1.19 11.40
N PRO A 94 13.96 0.66 12.59
CA PRO A 94 12.86 -0.31 12.78
C PRO A 94 11.45 0.31 12.73
N THR A 95 11.28 1.56 12.32
CA THR A 95 9.97 2.19 12.17
C THR A 95 9.86 2.96 10.86
N THR A 96 8.73 2.78 10.18
CA THR A 96 8.44 3.44 8.90
C THR A 96 8.47 4.97 9.02
N ASP A 97 7.96 5.52 10.11
CA ASP A 97 7.95 6.98 10.32
C ASP A 97 9.37 7.56 10.44
N ALA A 98 10.24 6.94 11.25
CA ALA A 98 11.63 7.37 11.40
C ALA A 98 12.40 7.20 10.08
N PHE A 99 12.16 6.10 9.35
CA PHE A 99 12.70 5.86 8.02
C PHE A 99 12.31 6.99 7.05
N ASN A 100 11.01 7.29 6.94
CA ASN A 100 10.51 8.34 6.04
C ASN A 100 11.07 9.73 6.37
N GLN A 101 11.20 10.06 7.66
CA GLN A 101 11.84 11.31 8.10
C GLN A 101 13.31 11.35 7.70
N LYS A 102 14.05 10.25 7.90
CA LYS A 102 15.46 10.13 7.53
C LYS A 102 15.65 10.32 6.03
N ILE A 103 14.86 9.62 5.20
CA ILE A 103 14.97 9.73 3.73
C ILE A 103 14.69 11.17 3.25
N LYS A 104 13.66 11.85 3.77
CA LYS A 104 13.41 13.26 3.45
C LYS A 104 14.58 14.18 3.79
N LEU A 105 15.23 13.95 4.93
CA LEU A 105 16.42 14.69 5.33
C LEU A 105 17.58 14.43 4.36
N LEU A 106 17.82 13.17 3.99
CA LEU A 106 18.88 12.77 3.07
C LEU A 106 18.66 13.24 1.63
N ILE A 107 17.41 13.38 1.18
CA ILE A 107 17.10 14.05 -0.09
C ILE A 107 17.61 15.49 -0.05
N SER A 108 17.40 16.19 1.06
CA SER A 108 17.82 17.59 1.22
C SER A 108 19.33 17.75 1.31
N SER A 109 20.04 16.87 2.03
CA SER A 109 21.52 16.90 2.15
C SER A 109 22.23 16.35 0.92
N GLY A 110 21.56 15.47 0.15
CA GLY A 110 22.14 14.81 -1.02
C GLY A 110 22.93 13.54 -0.73
N ASP A 111 22.75 12.96 0.47
CA ASP A 111 23.48 11.77 0.97
C ASP A 111 22.57 10.53 0.98
N LEU A 112 21.77 10.35 -0.07
CA LEU A 112 20.89 9.20 -0.21
C LEU A 112 21.68 7.88 -0.23
N PRO A 113 21.11 6.78 0.33
CA PRO A 113 21.68 5.44 0.17
C PRO A 113 21.68 5.03 -1.31
N ASP A 114 22.49 4.02 -1.66
CA ASP A 114 22.62 3.55 -3.04
C ASP A 114 21.31 2.94 -3.56
N ILE A 115 20.57 2.24 -2.69
CA ILE A 115 19.18 1.82 -2.91
C ILE A 115 18.29 2.55 -1.89
N VAL A 116 17.27 3.25 -2.37
CA VAL A 116 16.28 3.93 -1.55
C VAL A 116 15.00 3.12 -1.56
N LEU A 117 14.77 2.35 -0.50
CA LEU A 117 13.57 1.54 -0.35
C LEU A 117 12.31 2.41 -0.24
N ASN A 118 11.20 1.88 -0.70
CA ASN A 118 9.90 2.50 -0.55
C ASN A 118 9.42 2.46 0.92
N GLY A 119 9.13 3.62 1.49
CA GLY A 119 8.57 3.76 2.84
C GLY A 119 7.06 4.07 2.86
N GLY A 120 6.34 3.78 1.77
CA GLY A 120 4.90 4.03 1.66
C GLY A 120 4.51 5.48 1.32
N ASN A 121 5.39 6.46 1.52
CA ASN A 121 5.14 7.85 1.14
C ASN A 121 5.62 8.11 -0.29
N ASN A 122 4.77 8.70 -1.13
CA ASN A 122 5.19 9.11 -2.47
C ASN A 122 6.14 10.32 -2.41
N ILE A 123 7.43 10.04 -2.39
CA ILE A 123 8.51 11.03 -2.42
C ILE A 123 9.22 11.10 -3.78
N THR A 124 8.73 10.37 -4.77
CA THR A 124 9.37 10.26 -6.11
C THR A 124 9.61 11.62 -6.74
N ALA A 125 8.58 12.47 -6.79
CA ALA A 125 8.72 13.81 -7.37
C ALA A 125 9.71 14.69 -6.58
N LEU A 126 9.73 14.58 -5.24
CA LEU A 126 10.67 15.31 -4.38
C LEU A 126 12.11 14.86 -4.64
N ALA A 127 12.35 13.55 -4.68
CA ALA A 127 13.66 12.96 -4.92
C ALA A 127 14.16 13.27 -6.33
N ALA A 128 13.31 13.14 -7.37
CA ALA A 128 13.63 13.48 -8.75
C ALA A 128 13.97 14.98 -8.93
N LYS A 129 13.16 15.86 -8.33
CA LYS A 129 13.42 17.31 -8.36
C LYS A 129 14.74 17.69 -7.70
N SER A 130 15.17 16.96 -6.69
CA SER A 130 16.47 17.20 -6.02
C SER A 130 17.67 16.86 -6.93
N GLY A 131 17.47 16.06 -8.00
CA GLY A 131 18.53 15.54 -8.86
C GLY A 131 19.44 14.52 -8.16
N LYS A 132 18.95 13.86 -7.10
CA LYS A 132 19.75 12.95 -6.25
C LYS A 132 19.45 11.47 -6.49
N VAL A 133 18.45 11.17 -7.32
CA VAL A 133 18.11 9.80 -7.75
C VAL A 133 18.26 9.66 -9.26
N GLN A 134 18.52 8.45 -9.70
CA GLN A 134 18.73 8.12 -11.11
C GLN A 134 17.43 8.12 -11.90
N ASP A 135 17.50 8.61 -13.15
CA ASP A 135 16.48 8.42 -14.17
C ASP A 135 16.56 6.97 -14.66
N LEU A 136 15.52 6.19 -14.43
CA LEU A 136 15.46 4.77 -14.77
C LEU A 136 14.80 4.50 -16.12
N THR A 137 14.33 5.54 -16.81
CA THR A 137 13.60 5.41 -18.08
C THR A 137 14.34 4.60 -19.12
N GLN A 138 15.63 4.90 -19.34
CA GLN A 138 16.41 4.20 -20.35
C GLN A 138 16.62 2.72 -19.99
N TYR A 139 16.80 2.38 -18.72
CA TYR A 139 16.95 0.97 -18.29
C TYR A 139 15.69 0.15 -18.56
N LEU A 140 14.50 0.76 -18.44
CA LEU A 140 13.22 0.14 -18.80
C LEU A 140 13.07 0.03 -20.32
N GLU A 141 13.47 1.04 -21.07
CA GLU A 141 13.43 1.02 -22.54
C GLU A 141 14.38 -0.01 -23.14
N ASP A 142 15.54 -0.23 -22.54
CA ASP A 142 16.54 -1.22 -22.99
C ASP A 142 16.13 -2.64 -22.63
N ASP A 143 15.25 -2.84 -21.62
CA ASP A 143 14.74 -4.13 -21.19
C ASP A 143 13.21 -4.17 -21.28
N LYS A 144 12.70 -4.46 -22.47
CA LYS A 144 11.26 -4.52 -22.75
C LYS A 144 10.52 -5.59 -21.92
N LYS A 145 11.21 -6.66 -21.51
CA LYS A 145 10.61 -7.69 -20.66
C LYS A 145 10.41 -7.16 -19.24
N TRP A 146 11.40 -6.47 -18.72
CA TRP A 146 11.27 -5.82 -17.41
C TRP A 146 10.21 -4.73 -17.43
N LYS A 147 10.22 -3.85 -18.46
CA LYS A 147 9.19 -2.82 -18.62
C LYS A 147 7.78 -3.39 -18.65
N ALA A 148 7.57 -4.53 -19.32
CA ALA A 148 6.27 -5.18 -19.47
C ALA A 148 5.72 -5.78 -18.15
N MET A 149 6.52 -5.82 -17.06
CA MET A 149 6.05 -6.21 -15.75
C MET A 149 5.15 -5.14 -15.10
N PHE A 150 5.23 -3.90 -15.56
CA PHE A 150 4.56 -2.73 -14.99
C PHE A 150 3.48 -2.20 -15.93
N SER A 151 2.35 -1.76 -15.39
CA SER A 151 1.36 -1.00 -16.16
C SER A 151 1.87 0.42 -16.41
N ASP A 152 1.30 1.07 -17.43
CA ASP A 152 1.59 2.49 -17.67
C ASP A 152 1.25 3.37 -16.46
N THR A 153 0.16 3.04 -15.74
CA THR A 153 -0.25 3.73 -14.52
C THR A 153 0.76 3.57 -13.39
N ASP A 154 1.34 2.37 -13.20
CA ASP A 154 2.38 2.13 -12.19
C ASP A 154 3.64 2.96 -12.48
N LEU A 155 4.04 3.04 -13.75
CA LEU A 155 5.22 3.80 -14.16
C LEU A 155 4.95 5.31 -14.14
N GLU A 156 3.76 5.77 -14.54
CA GLU A 156 3.39 7.19 -14.48
C GLU A 156 3.37 7.69 -13.03
N PHE A 157 2.80 6.92 -12.09
CA PHE A 157 2.80 7.24 -10.66
C PHE A 157 4.22 7.42 -10.10
N ASN A 158 5.18 6.66 -10.62
CA ASN A 158 6.59 6.69 -10.24
C ASN A 158 7.45 7.58 -11.14
N SER A 159 6.80 8.52 -11.87
CA SER A 159 7.45 9.43 -12.81
C SER A 159 7.43 10.88 -12.31
N TYR A 160 8.40 11.62 -12.80
CA TYR A 160 8.44 13.07 -12.69
C TYR A 160 8.85 13.68 -14.04
N LYS A 161 8.03 14.59 -14.57
CA LYS A 161 8.24 15.22 -15.89
C LYS A 161 8.49 14.19 -17.02
N GLY A 162 7.71 13.12 -17.02
CA GLY A 162 7.76 12.08 -18.06
C GLY A 162 8.94 11.11 -17.95
N LYS A 163 9.68 11.12 -16.85
CA LYS A 163 10.80 10.22 -16.58
C LYS A 163 10.54 9.39 -15.34
N VAL A 164 10.83 8.09 -15.41
CA VAL A 164 10.63 7.14 -14.31
C VAL A 164 11.81 7.20 -13.35
N TYR A 165 11.54 7.36 -12.06
CA TYR A 165 12.55 7.41 -11.00
C TYR A 165 12.40 6.32 -9.94
N GLY A 166 11.19 5.75 -9.80
CA GLY A 166 10.91 4.66 -8.87
C GLY A 166 10.43 3.42 -9.61
N ILE A 167 10.84 2.25 -9.15
CA ILE A 167 10.36 0.95 -9.63
C ILE A 167 9.39 0.40 -8.59
N PRO A 168 8.09 0.31 -8.87
CA PRO A 168 7.11 -0.21 -7.93
C PRO A 168 7.37 -1.70 -7.66
N VAL A 169 7.39 -2.10 -6.40
CA VAL A 169 7.69 -3.47 -5.96
C VAL A 169 6.44 -4.25 -5.54
N SER A 170 5.36 -3.54 -5.30
CA SER A 170 4.05 -4.10 -4.95
C SER A 170 2.94 -3.15 -5.42
N LYS A 171 1.69 -3.59 -5.29
CA LYS A 171 0.51 -2.72 -5.44
C LYS A 171 -0.54 -3.03 -4.38
N GLU A 172 -1.40 -2.07 -4.11
CA GLU A 172 -2.61 -2.29 -3.32
C GLU A 172 -3.77 -2.59 -4.26
N ILE A 173 -4.50 -3.65 -3.98
CA ILE A 173 -5.69 -4.03 -4.73
C ILE A 173 -6.86 -4.23 -3.81
N SER A 174 -8.07 -3.93 -4.29
CA SER A 174 -9.31 -4.19 -3.57
C SER A 174 -10.36 -4.76 -4.50
N TYR A 175 -11.14 -5.66 -3.95
CA TYR A 175 -12.18 -6.42 -4.62
C TYR A 175 -13.29 -6.75 -3.59
N ILE A 176 -14.24 -7.63 -3.90
CA ILE A 176 -15.32 -8.00 -2.99
C ILE A 176 -15.04 -9.40 -2.42
N TYR A 177 -15.04 -9.50 -1.08
CA TYR A 177 -15.24 -10.76 -0.39
C TYR A 177 -16.74 -11.03 -0.24
N TYR A 178 -17.15 -12.31 -0.41
CA TYR A 178 -18.52 -12.72 -0.16
C TYR A 178 -18.59 -13.98 0.70
N ASN A 179 -19.67 -14.11 1.46
CA ASN A 179 -19.93 -15.29 2.30
C ASN A 179 -20.72 -16.31 1.47
N LYS A 180 -20.07 -17.43 1.16
CA LYS A 180 -20.64 -18.54 0.36
C LYS A 180 -21.92 -19.13 0.97
N ASP A 181 -21.98 -19.26 2.31
CA ASP A 181 -23.14 -19.82 3.00
C ASP A 181 -24.36 -18.87 2.87
N LEU A 182 -24.16 -17.57 2.98
CA LEU A 182 -25.24 -16.60 2.84
C LEU A 182 -25.75 -16.51 1.40
N PHE A 183 -24.87 -16.61 0.40
CA PHE A 183 -25.25 -16.71 -1.00
C PHE A 183 -26.07 -17.95 -1.27
N LYS A 184 -25.62 -19.12 -0.80
CA LYS A 184 -26.36 -20.37 -0.89
C LYS A 184 -27.74 -20.29 -0.22
N LYS A 185 -27.82 -19.69 0.96
CA LYS A 185 -29.10 -19.48 1.68
C LYS A 185 -30.07 -18.60 0.88
N ALA A 186 -29.54 -17.63 0.13
CA ALA A 186 -30.32 -16.75 -0.74
C ALA A 186 -30.66 -17.38 -2.09
N GLY A 187 -30.14 -18.56 -2.41
CA GLY A 187 -30.29 -19.20 -3.72
C GLY A 187 -29.56 -18.44 -4.82
N ILE A 188 -28.42 -17.84 -4.48
CA ILE A 188 -27.56 -17.12 -5.41
C ILE A 188 -26.35 -17.99 -5.71
N GLU A 189 -26.12 -18.23 -7.00
CA GLU A 189 -24.84 -18.73 -7.49
C GLU A 189 -23.92 -17.53 -7.70
N ALA A 190 -22.78 -17.53 -7.01
CA ALA A 190 -21.83 -16.46 -7.16
C ALA A 190 -21.21 -16.49 -8.57
N PRO A 191 -21.11 -15.34 -9.26
CA PRO A 191 -20.48 -15.31 -10.57
C PRO A 191 -18.98 -15.64 -10.43
N GLU A 192 -18.43 -16.35 -11.40
CA GLU A 192 -17.04 -16.82 -11.39
C GLU A 192 -16.02 -15.67 -11.18
N THR A 193 -16.27 -14.51 -11.78
CA THR A 193 -15.35 -13.36 -11.73
C THR A 193 -15.96 -12.11 -11.09
N GLY A 194 -17.28 -12.00 -11.07
CA GLY A 194 -18.03 -10.83 -10.63
C GLY A 194 -19.25 -10.57 -11.52
N TYR A 195 -20.15 -9.72 -11.07
CA TYR A 195 -21.34 -9.35 -11.83
C TYR A 195 -20.98 -8.51 -13.06
N ALA A 196 -21.60 -8.76 -14.20
CA ALA A 196 -21.34 -8.02 -15.42
C ALA A 196 -21.77 -6.54 -15.31
N THR A 197 -22.81 -6.27 -14.52
CA THR A 197 -23.36 -4.91 -14.33
C THR A 197 -23.71 -4.66 -12.86
N TRP A 198 -23.83 -3.38 -12.48
CA TRP A 198 -24.35 -2.97 -11.19
C TRP A 198 -25.82 -3.37 -10.99
N ASP A 199 -26.63 -3.42 -12.07
CA ASP A 199 -28.02 -3.87 -11.99
C ASP A 199 -28.13 -5.34 -11.59
N GLU A 200 -27.28 -6.21 -12.14
CA GLU A 200 -27.20 -7.63 -11.73
C GLU A 200 -26.76 -7.76 -10.27
N PHE A 201 -25.79 -6.96 -9.83
CA PHE A 201 -25.36 -6.90 -8.44
C PHE A 201 -26.48 -6.48 -7.51
N PHE A 202 -27.24 -5.43 -7.84
CA PHE A 202 -28.38 -5.01 -7.03
C PHE A 202 -29.53 -6.01 -7.05
N ALA A 203 -29.74 -6.73 -8.15
CA ALA A 203 -30.68 -7.85 -8.17
C ALA A 203 -30.29 -8.97 -7.19
N ALA A 204 -28.98 -9.26 -7.06
CA ALA A 204 -28.47 -10.19 -6.05
C ALA A 204 -28.65 -9.64 -4.62
N CYS A 205 -28.40 -8.35 -4.41
CA CYS A 205 -28.68 -7.68 -3.13
C CYS A 205 -30.17 -7.77 -2.72
N ASP A 206 -31.08 -7.60 -3.67
CA ASP A 206 -32.53 -7.73 -3.41
C ASP A 206 -32.90 -9.18 -3.06
N LYS A 207 -32.28 -10.19 -3.66
CA LYS A 207 -32.47 -11.61 -3.29
C LYS A 207 -31.97 -11.89 -1.88
N LEU A 208 -30.80 -11.36 -1.48
CA LEU A 208 -30.29 -11.47 -0.12
C LEU A 208 -31.28 -10.87 0.88
N LYS A 209 -31.73 -9.65 0.63
CA LYS A 209 -32.72 -8.97 1.49
C LYS A 209 -34.02 -9.74 1.62
N ALA A 210 -34.52 -10.34 0.55
CA ALA A 210 -35.74 -11.17 0.58
C ALA A 210 -35.60 -12.39 1.50
N LYS A 211 -34.36 -12.78 1.86
CA LYS A 211 -34.06 -13.83 2.83
C LYS A 211 -33.66 -13.29 4.21
N GLY A 212 -33.80 -11.97 4.45
CA GLY A 212 -33.43 -11.32 5.70
C GLY A 212 -31.91 -11.21 5.90
N ILE A 213 -31.13 -11.23 4.83
CA ILE A 213 -29.67 -11.14 4.84
C ILE A 213 -29.29 -9.71 4.42
N THR A 214 -28.46 -9.04 5.23
CA THR A 214 -27.89 -7.75 4.84
C THR A 214 -26.86 -7.93 3.70
N PRO A 215 -27.04 -7.24 2.56
CA PRO A 215 -26.19 -7.48 1.39
C PRO A 215 -24.74 -7.03 1.53
N VAL A 216 -24.49 -5.77 1.95
CA VAL A 216 -23.16 -5.17 1.88
C VAL A 216 -22.76 -4.54 3.20
N SER A 217 -21.45 -4.63 3.50
CA SER A 217 -20.83 -3.89 4.59
C SER A 217 -20.42 -2.50 4.11
N MET A 218 -20.79 -1.48 4.89
CA MET A 218 -20.42 -0.08 4.67
C MET A 218 -20.15 0.58 6.01
N ASP A 219 -19.28 1.57 6.03
CA ASP A 219 -19.00 2.43 7.20
C ASP A 219 -19.22 3.90 6.83
N SER A 220 -19.45 4.75 7.82
CA SER A 220 -19.59 6.19 7.59
C SER A 220 -18.91 7.04 8.66
N ALA A 221 -18.33 6.41 9.68
CA ALA A 221 -17.49 7.10 10.67
C ALA A 221 -16.00 7.03 10.29
N ASP A 222 -15.23 7.83 10.97
CA ASP A 222 -13.80 8.03 10.72
C ASP A 222 -13.56 8.43 9.25
N LEU A 223 -12.94 7.58 8.46
CA LEU A 223 -12.66 7.86 7.05
C LEU A 223 -13.70 7.32 6.08
N GLY A 224 -14.65 6.49 6.53
CA GLY A 224 -15.60 5.80 5.66
C GLY A 224 -14.91 4.91 4.63
N TRP A 225 -13.98 4.08 5.07
CA TRP A 225 -13.09 3.29 4.22
C TRP A 225 -13.84 2.34 3.28
N LEU A 226 -14.74 1.51 3.82
CA LEU A 226 -15.51 0.57 3.01
C LEU A 226 -16.40 1.30 2.00
N SER A 227 -17.03 2.39 2.42
CA SER A 227 -17.87 3.21 1.54
C SER A 227 -17.06 3.87 0.43
N LYS A 228 -15.81 4.26 0.69
CA LYS A 228 -14.88 4.76 -0.34
C LYS A 228 -14.53 3.70 -1.38
N LEU A 229 -14.35 2.45 -0.96
CA LEU A 229 -14.07 1.34 -1.88
C LEU A 229 -15.28 1.11 -2.82
N TRP A 230 -16.50 1.11 -2.28
CA TRP A 230 -17.72 1.05 -3.10
C TRP A 230 -17.82 2.24 -4.06
N TYR A 231 -17.58 3.45 -3.55
CA TYR A 231 -17.67 4.67 -4.36
C TYR A 231 -16.65 4.72 -5.48
N SER A 232 -15.39 4.36 -5.20
CA SER A 232 -14.35 4.24 -6.22
C SER A 232 -14.75 3.25 -7.32
N GLY A 233 -15.35 2.11 -6.92
CA GLY A 233 -15.84 1.11 -7.86
C GLY A 233 -17.00 1.60 -8.74
N LEU A 234 -17.98 2.29 -8.15
CA LEU A 234 -19.10 2.88 -8.87
C LEU A 234 -18.63 3.82 -9.99
N ILE A 235 -17.67 4.69 -9.70
CA ILE A 235 -17.10 5.60 -10.68
C ILE A 235 -16.17 4.85 -11.64
N GLY A 236 -15.21 4.07 -11.11
CA GLY A 236 -14.14 3.44 -11.89
C GLY A 236 -14.62 2.42 -12.92
N THR A 237 -15.81 1.85 -12.75
CA THR A 237 -16.45 0.93 -13.68
C THR A 237 -17.55 1.57 -14.55
N ALA A 238 -17.78 2.88 -14.45
CA ALA A 238 -18.73 3.63 -15.25
C ALA A 238 -18.20 3.96 -16.65
N GLY A 239 -17.72 2.94 -17.37
CA GLY A 239 -17.16 3.08 -18.71
C GLY A 239 -15.81 3.80 -18.72
N LYS A 240 -15.41 4.26 -19.91
CA LYS A 240 -14.12 4.91 -20.09
C LYS A 240 -14.02 6.24 -19.30
N GLU A 241 -15.07 7.03 -19.29
CA GLU A 241 -15.08 8.34 -18.62
C GLU A 241 -14.85 8.20 -17.13
N GLY A 242 -15.57 7.30 -16.45
CA GLY A 242 -15.41 7.06 -15.02
C GLY A 242 -14.06 6.44 -14.68
N ASN A 243 -13.56 5.55 -15.54
CA ASN A 243 -12.26 4.93 -15.37
C ASN A 243 -11.13 5.95 -15.51
N ASP A 244 -11.17 6.79 -16.55
CA ASP A 244 -10.18 7.87 -16.74
C ASP A 244 -10.22 8.86 -15.56
N PHE A 245 -11.42 9.19 -15.04
CA PHE A 245 -11.58 10.08 -13.89
C PHE A 245 -10.91 9.50 -12.62
N MET A 246 -11.14 8.22 -12.32
CA MET A 246 -10.56 7.57 -11.14
C MET A 246 -9.06 7.31 -11.26
N ASN A 247 -8.51 7.26 -12.47
CA ASN A 247 -7.07 7.12 -12.70
C ASN A 247 -6.35 8.47 -12.80
N LYS A 248 -7.08 9.58 -12.76
CA LYS A 248 -6.48 10.92 -12.78
C LYS A 248 -6.08 11.33 -11.36
N GLN A 249 -4.80 11.63 -11.17
CA GLN A 249 -4.34 12.23 -9.92
C GLN A 249 -4.80 13.68 -9.82
N TYR A 250 -5.35 14.03 -8.65
CA TYR A 250 -5.79 15.38 -8.30
C TYR A 250 -6.75 16.02 -9.33
N PRO A 251 -7.90 15.37 -9.62
CA PRO A 251 -8.90 15.96 -10.49
C PRO A 251 -9.40 17.28 -9.89
N THR A 252 -9.69 18.23 -10.77
CA THR A 252 -10.10 19.59 -10.37
C THR A 252 -11.58 19.87 -10.59
N ASP A 253 -12.27 19.00 -11.33
CA ASP A 253 -13.70 19.06 -11.57
C ASP A 253 -14.37 17.75 -11.15
N TYR A 254 -15.20 17.82 -10.13
CA TYR A 254 -15.98 16.69 -9.58
C TYR A 254 -17.45 16.79 -9.96
N ASN A 255 -17.87 17.86 -10.66
CA ASN A 255 -19.25 18.07 -11.12
C ASN A 255 -19.47 17.39 -12.46
N THR A 256 -19.38 16.07 -12.48
CA THR A 256 -19.56 15.24 -13.68
C THR A 256 -20.70 14.25 -13.45
N SER A 257 -21.35 13.83 -14.56
CA SER A 257 -22.46 12.87 -14.48
C SER A 257 -22.05 11.54 -13.81
N VAL A 258 -20.84 11.05 -14.05
CA VAL A 258 -20.36 9.81 -13.44
C VAL A 258 -20.20 9.91 -11.92
N VAL A 259 -19.78 11.07 -11.41
CA VAL A 259 -19.66 11.34 -9.97
C VAL A 259 -21.03 11.52 -9.34
N GLU A 260 -21.95 12.22 -10.02
CA GLU A 260 -23.34 12.42 -9.57
C GLU A 260 -24.10 11.10 -9.47
N ASP A 261 -24.05 10.27 -10.51
CA ASP A 261 -24.70 8.95 -10.57
C ASP A 261 -24.13 7.99 -9.51
N ALA A 262 -22.82 8.00 -9.31
CA ALA A 262 -22.16 7.21 -8.28
C ALA A 262 -22.59 7.66 -6.87
N THR A 263 -22.72 8.97 -6.65
CA THR A 263 -23.17 9.53 -5.36
C THR A 263 -24.62 9.12 -5.06
N ALA A 264 -25.53 9.24 -6.04
CA ALA A 264 -26.90 8.78 -5.89
C ALA A 264 -26.99 7.27 -5.63
N THR A 265 -26.13 6.49 -6.27
CA THR A 265 -26.05 5.03 -6.07
C THR A 265 -25.51 4.70 -4.66
N LEU A 266 -24.47 5.38 -4.21
CA LEU A 266 -23.91 5.21 -2.86
C LEU A 266 -24.96 5.55 -1.78
N GLN A 267 -25.73 6.62 -1.98
CA GLN A 267 -26.86 6.99 -1.12
C GLN A 267 -27.89 5.85 -1.03
N LYS A 268 -28.30 5.29 -2.19
CA LYS A 268 -29.19 4.13 -2.23
C LYS A 268 -28.62 2.93 -1.48
N MET A 269 -27.30 2.67 -1.59
CA MET A 269 -26.64 1.57 -0.88
C MET A 269 -26.70 1.77 0.63
N LEU A 270 -26.40 2.98 1.13
CA LEU A 270 -26.48 3.34 2.55
C LEU A 270 -27.92 3.20 3.08
N GLN A 271 -28.92 3.59 2.31
CA GLN A 271 -30.32 3.55 2.71
C GLN A 271 -30.92 2.14 2.69
N LYS A 272 -30.47 1.29 1.76
CA LYS A 272 -31.21 0.07 1.43
C LYS A 272 -30.45 -1.24 1.70
N TYR A 273 -29.12 -1.26 1.59
CA TYR A 273 -28.38 -2.51 1.43
C TYR A 273 -27.38 -2.81 2.55
N THR A 274 -27.18 -1.91 3.50
CA THR A 274 -26.25 -2.09 4.61
C THR A 274 -26.96 -2.21 5.96
N THR A 275 -26.18 -2.39 7.04
CA THR A 275 -26.70 -2.44 8.42
C THR A 275 -27.16 -1.07 8.88
N SER A 276 -28.10 -1.03 9.84
CA SER A 276 -28.62 0.23 10.39
C SER A 276 -27.55 1.04 11.14
N ASP A 277 -26.56 0.38 11.70
CA ASP A 277 -25.43 0.97 12.43
C ASP A 277 -24.27 1.41 11.52
N ALA A 278 -24.37 1.21 10.21
CA ALA A 278 -23.41 1.74 9.24
C ALA A 278 -23.33 3.28 9.30
N LEU A 279 -24.44 3.93 9.66
CA LEU A 279 -24.47 5.37 9.92
C LEU A 279 -23.84 5.65 11.30
N GLY A 280 -22.61 6.15 11.28
CA GLY A 280 -21.76 6.31 12.46
C GLY A 280 -20.94 5.06 12.81
N GLY A 281 -21.04 4.01 12.01
CA GLY A 281 -20.27 2.80 12.16
C GLY A 281 -18.82 2.99 11.70
N LYS A 282 -17.89 2.38 12.47
CA LYS A 282 -16.45 2.36 12.16
C LYS A 282 -16.09 1.08 11.42
N TYR A 283 -14.97 1.13 10.70
CA TYR A 283 -14.45 0.01 9.93
C TYR A 283 -14.45 -1.32 10.71
N ASP A 284 -13.88 -1.34 11.92
CA ASP A 284 -13.74 -2.59 12.69
C ASP A 284 -15.10 -3.23 13.02
N THR A 285 -16.10 -2.41 13.34
CA THR A 285 -17.47 -2.89 13.63
C THR A 285 -18.09 -3.46 12.36
N MET A 286 -17.96 -2.74 11.24
CA MET A 286 -18.54 -3.14 9.97
C MET A 286 -17.86 -4.39 9.38
N ALA A 287 -16.55 -4.53 9.56
CA ALA A 287 -15.82 -5.74 9.20
C ALA A 287 -16.24 -6.94 10.07
N THR A 288 -16.49 -6.71 11.37
CA THR A 288 -16.95 -7.74 12.32
C THR A 288 -18.30 -8.31 11.91
N HIS A 289 -19.23 -7.52 11.37
CA HIS A 289 -20.50 -8.05 10.84
C HIS A 289 -20.29 -9.09 9.72
N PHE A 290 -19.27 -8.90 8.89
CA PHE A 290 -18.93 -9.89 7.87
C PHE A 290 -18.36 -11.17 8.48
N PHE A 291 -17.45 -11.07 9.45
CA PHE A 291 -16.90 -12.23 10.16
C PHE A 291 -17.97 -13.03 10.89
N ASN A 292 -18.97 -12.36 11.45
CA ASN A 292 -20.09 -13.00 12.15
C ASN A 292 -21.15 -13.61 11.20
N GLY A 293 -21.01 -13.41 9.88
CA GLY A 293 -22.01 -13.87 8.91
C GLY A 293 -23.32 -13.08 8.95
N GLU A 294 -23.29 -11.82 9.38
CA GLU A 294 -24.43 -10.91 9.45
C GLU A 294 -24.60 -10.12 8.13
N VAL A 295 -23.50 -9.98 7.38
CA VAL A 295 -23.43 -9.27 6.10
C VAL A 295 -22.84 -10.21 5.05
N ALA A 296 -23.40 -10.18 3.84
CA ALA A 296 -23.04 -11.10 2.77
C ALA A 296 -21.78 -10.72 1.99
N MET A 297 -21.49 -9.43 1.84
CA MET A 297 -20.39 -8.92 1.02
C MET A 297 -19.63 -7.78 1.72
N LEU A 298 -18.30 -7.77 1.53
CA LEU A 298 -17.37 -6.79 2.11
C LEU A 298 -16.34 -6.41 1.05
N PRO A 299 -16.22 -5.12 0.63
CA PRO A 299 -15.13 -4.69 -0.23
C PRO A 299 -13.85 -4.56 0.61
N ASN A 300 -12.78 -5.19 0.20
CA ASN A 300 -11.49 -5.07 0.90
C ASN A 300 -10.35 -5.65 0.06
N GLY A 301 -9.16 -5.69 0.62
CA GLY A 301 -7.96 -6.21 -0.03
C GLY A 301 -7.38 -7.47 0.63
N PRO A 302 -6.29 -8.00 0.06
CA PRO A 302 -5.69 -9.29 0.48
C PRO A 302 -5.18 -9.30 1.92
N TRP A 303 -4.92 -8.14 2.51
CA TRP A 303 -4.49 -8.00 3.92
C TRP A 303 -5.50 -8.54 4.93
N MET A 304 -6.77 -8.77 4.54
CA MET A 304 -7.76 -9.40 5.40
C MET A 304 -7.69 -10.94 5.45
N ILE A 305 -7.02 -11.58 4.51
CA ILE A 305 -6.99 -13.05 4.42
C ILE A 305 -6.47 -13.71 5.71
N PRO A 306 -5.41 -13.19 6.38
CA PRO A 306 -5.00 -13.71 7.68
C PRO A 306 -6.09 -13.60 8.76
N ASP A 307 -6.92 -12.56 8.72
CA ASP A 307 -8.00 -12.34 9.70
C ASP A 307 -9.09 -13.42 9.58
N PHE A 308 -9.36 -13.94 8.37
CA PHE A 308 -10.31 -15.04 8.16
C PHE A 308 -9.86 -16.36 8.77
N LYS A 309 -8.55 -16.52 8.99
CA LYS A 309 -7.94 -17.71 9.62
C LYS A 309 -7.77 -17.54 11.14
N SER A 310 -7.89 -16.32 11.65
CA SER A 310 -7.67 -15.98 13.05
C SER A 310 -8.95 -16.20 13.87
N THR A 311 -8.90 -17.12 14.85
CA THR A 311 -10.03 -17.37 15.76
C THR A 311 -10.31 -16.22 16.73
N ASP A 312 -9.39 -15.24 16.83
CA ASP A 312 -9.62 -14.00 17.59
C ASP A 312 -10.52 -13.02 16.84
N LYS A 313 -10.66 -13.17 15.53
CA LYS A 313 -11.43 -12.25 14.67
C LYS A 313 -12.63 -12.89 14.00
N ALA A 314 -12.49 -14.13 13.55
CA ALA A 314 -13.53 -14.86 12.83
C ALA A 314 -13.79 -16.23 13.46
N PRO A 315 -15.01 -16.80 13.34
CA PRO A 315 -15.29 -18.16 13.79
C PRO A 315 -14.39 -19.19 13.12
N GLU A 316 -14.12 -20.27 13.80
CA GLU A 316 -13.36 -21.40 13.23
C GLU A 316 -13.99 -21.88 11.92
N GLY A 317 -13.15 -22.09 10.90
CA GLY A 317 -13.59 -22.50 9.56
C GLY A 317 -14.22 -21.36 8.72
N PHE A 318 -14.16 -20.11 9.16
CA PHE A 318 -14.69 -18.98 8.40
C PHE A 318 -13.97 -18.79 7.06
N TYR A 319 -12.66 -19.01 7.02
CA TYR A 319 -11.85 -18.92 5.81
C TYR A 319 -12.45 -19.71 4.63
N ASP A 320 -12.93 -20.94 4.87
CA ASP A 320 -13.49 -21.79 3.82
C ASP A 320 -14.84 -21.28 3.26
N LYS A 321 -15.50 -20.43 4.05
CA LYS A 321 -16.78 -19.80 3.69
C LYS A 321 -16.62 -18.52 2.87
N VAL A 322 -15.41 -18.01 2.74
CA VAL A 322 -15.13 -16.79 2.00
C VAL A 322 -14.83 -17.11 0.53
N GLY A 323 -15.45 -16.36 -0.36
CA GLY A 323 -15.07 -16.28 -1.76
C GLY A 323 -14.73 -14.86 -2.15
N ILE A 324 -14.16 -14.67 -3.33
CA ILE A 324 -13.82 -13.36 -3.88
C ILE A 324 -14.46 -13.15 -5.24
N MET A 325 -14.73 -11.91 -5.58
CA MET A 325 -15.16 -11.49 -6.90
C MET A 325 -14.74 -10.06 -7.18
N LEU A 326 -14.60 -9.72 -8.45
CA LEU A 326 -14.40 -8.33 -8.90
C LEU A 326 -15.64 -7.49 -8.61
N LEU A 327 -15.46 -6.17 -8.52
CA LEU A 327 -16.59 -5.26 -8.52
C LEU A 327 -17.38 -5.37 -9.85
N PRO A 328 -18.68 -5.02 -9.83
CA PRO A 328 -19.50 -5.05 -11.03
C PRO A 328 -18.88 -4.34 -12.23
N GLY A 329 -19.03 -4.90 -13.41
CA GLY A 329 -18.34 -4.43 -14.61
C GLY A 329 -16.92 -4.96 -14.76
N SER A 330 -16.53 -5.99 -13.99
CA SER A 330 -15.18 -6.55 -13.94
C SER A 330 -14.15 -5.50 -13.48
N GLY A 331 -14.50 -4.73 -12.46
CA GLY A 331 -13.65 -3.69 -11.88
C GLY A 331 -12.82 -4.18 -10.72
N MET A 332 -11.62 -3.64 -10.60
CA MET A 332 -10.74 -3.84 -9.45
C MET A 332 -10.04 -2.53 -9.11
N GLU A 333 -10.09 -2.14 -7.84
CA GLU A 333 -9.22 -1.07 -7.39
C GLU A 333 -7.77 -1.55 -7.45
N SER A 334 -6.90 -0.73 -8.02
CA SER A 334 -5.47 -1.00 -8.12
C SER A 334 -4.72 0.31 -7.92
N VAL A 335 -4.10 0.44 -6.75
CA VAL A 335 -3.35 1.64 -6.38
C VAL A 335 -1.87 1.36 -6.58
N PRO A 336 -1.19 2.10 -7.47
CA PRO A 336 0.25 2.03 -7.58
C PRO A 336 0.90 2.41 -6.25
N THR A 337 1.96 1.70 -5.88
CA THR A 337 2.78 2.06 -4.73
C THR A 337 3.98 2.90 -5.16
N PRO A 338 4.48 3.78 -4.28
CA PRO A 338 5.78 4.40 -4.50
C PRO A 338 6.85 3.33 -4.69
N GLY A 339 7.71 3.52 -5.66
CA GLY A 339 8.73 2.54 -6.02
C GLY A 339 10.06 2.77 -5.33
N ASP A 340 10.88 1.73 -5.32
CA ASP A 340 12.27 1.80 -4.91
C ASP A 340 13.10 2.60 -5.93
N MET A 341 14.02 3.43 -5.44
CA MET A 341 14.81 4.34 -6.26
C MET A 341 16.31 4.03 -6.13
N VAL A 342 17.07 4.49 -7.10
CA VAL A 342 18.54 4.40 -7.11
C VAL A 342 19.14 5.75 -6.75
N GLY A 343 19.76 5.83 -5.56
CA GLY A 343 20.49 7.02 -5.09
C GLY A 343 21.99 6.98 -5.37
N ALA A 344 22.53 5.83 -5.84
CA ALA A 344 23.92 5.66 -6.18
C ALA A 344 24.40 6.65 -7.25
N LYS A 345 25.66 7.08 -7.15
CA LYS A 345 26.30 8.01 -8.09
C LYS A 345 27.44 7.36 -8.88
N ASP A 346 28.05 6.33 -8.30
CA ASP A 346 29.11 5.55 -8.95
C ASP A 346 28.50 4.62 -10.00
N PRO A 347 29.04 4.53 -11.22
CA PRO A 347 28.49 3.71 -12.30
C PRO A 347 28.35 2.22 -11.95
N ASP A 348 29.31 1.63 -11.25
CA ASP A 348 29.26 0.22 -10.86
C ASP A 348 28.17 -0.02 -9.81
N LYS A 349 28.00 0.91 -8.88
CA LYS A 349 26.90 0.89 -7.89
C LYS A 349 25.54 1.09 -8.54
N ILE A 350 25.41 2.02 -9.50
CA ILE A 350 24.15 2.21 -10.26
C ILE A 350 23.78 0.91 -10.97
N LYS A 351 24.73 0.29 -11.68
CA LYS A 351 24.50 -0.97 -12.37
C LYS A 351 24.06 -2.08 -11.41
N ALA A 352 24.71 -2.21 -10.27
CA ALA A 352 24.36 -3.21 -9.25
C ALA A 352 22.99 -2.94 -8.61
N ALA A 353 22.65 -1.67 -8.32
CA ALA A 353 21.36 -1.29 -7.78
C ALA A 353 20.22 -1.55 -8.79
N VAL A 354 20.41 -1.21 -10.07
CA VAL A 354 19.42 -1.53 -11.11
C VAL A 354 19.25 -3.06 -11.27
N ALA A 355 20.34 -3.83 -11.20
CA ALA A 355 20.25 -5.29 -11.23
C ALA A 355 19.47 -5.84 -10.04
N PHE A 356 19.65 -5.26 -8.85
CA PHE A 356 18.86 -5.62 -7.67
C PHE A 356 17.36 -5.32 -7.89
N LEU A 357 16.97 -4.12 -8.38
CA LEU A 357 15.58 -3.80 -8.66
C LEU A 357 14.94 -4.76 -9.70
N LYS A 358 15.71 -5.16 -10.73
CA LYS A 358 15.25 -6.18 -11.69
C LYS A 358 15.03 -7.54 -11.03
N PHE A 359 15.93 -7.94 -10.13
CA PHE A 359 15.82 -9.19 -9.39
C PHE A 359 14.61 -9.16 -8.46
N GLU A 360 14.43 -8.11 -7.69
CA GLU A 360 13.31 -7.92 -6.77
C GLU A 360 11.97 -8.01 -7.48
N THR A 361 11.85 -7.38 -8.64
CA THR A 361 10.61 -7.34 -9.42
C THR A 361 10.46 -8.49 -10.42
N SER A 362 11.34 -9.51 -10.37
CA SER A 362 11.14 -10.73 -11.15
C SER A 362 9.88 -11.49 -10.73
N ALA A 363 9.27 -12.24 -11.64
CA ALA A 363 8.05 -13.00 -11.34
C ALA A 363 8.23 -13.93 -10.13
N GLU A 364 9.38 -14.62 -10.03
CA GLU A 364 9.71 -15.49 -8.90
C GLU A 364 9.70 -14.73 -7.56
N ASN A 365 10.39 -13.58 -7.50
CA ASN A 365 10.48 -12.81 -6.25
C ASN A 365 9.18 -12.07 -5.91
N GLN A 366 8.37 -11.69 -6.89
CA GLN A 366 7.02 -11.17 -6.62
C GLN A 366 6.12 -12.26 -5.98
N ILE A 367 6.23 -13.52 -6.40
CA ILE A 367 5.53 -14.63 -5.74
C ILE A 367 6.09 -14.86 -4.33
N LYS A 368 7.42 -14.79 -4.14
CA LYS A 368 8.02 -14.88 -2.80
C LYS A 368 7.58 -13.74 -1.88
N ALA A 369 7.48 -12.53 -2.39
CA ALA A 369 6.97 -11.39 -1.65
C ALA A 369 5.52 -11.60 -1.20
N LEU A 370 4.70 -12.16 -2.07
CA LEU A 370 3.32 -12.52 -1.75
C LEU A 370 3.25 -13.62 -0.68
N GLU A 371 3.99 -14.72 -0.87
CA GLU A 371 3.99 -15.87 0.05
C GLU A 371 4.52 -15.51 1.44
N MET A 372 5.59 -14.70 1.53
CA MET A 372 6.29 -14.41 2.77
C MET A 372 5.78 -13.15 3.49
N ALA A 373 5.27 -12.18 2.75
CA ALA A 373 4.92 -10.85 3.27
C ALA A 373 3.53 -10.35 2.86
N GLY A 374 2.76 -11.10 2.06
CA GLY A 374 1.45 -10.66 1.57
C GLY A 374 1.52 -9.49 0.57
N LEU A 375 2.70 -9.16 0.07
CA LEU A 375 2.89 -8.08 -0.92
C LEU A 375 2.33 -8.51 -2.27
N GLN A 376 1.38 -7.75 -2.76
CA GLN A 376 0.72 -8.08 -4.03
C GLN A 376 1.64 -7.81 -5.22
N PRO A 377 1.73 -8.75 -6.19
CA PRO A 377 2.55 -8.56 -7.38
C PRO A 377 2.15 -7.31 -8.17
N VAL A 378 3.14 -6.59 -8.68
CA VAL A 378 2.91 -5.45 -9.57
C VAL A 378 2.34 -5.92 -10.90
N SER A 379 2.90 -7.01 -11.45
CA SER A 379 2.39 -7.59 -12.69
C SER A 379 1.11 -8.37 -12.47
N SER A 380 0.11 -8.11 -13.30
CA SER A 380 -1.14 -8.87 -13.33
C SER A 380 -1.03 -10.20 -14.12
N ASN A 381 0.11 -10.42 -14.81
CA ASN A 381 0.32 -11.56 -15.72
C ASN A 381 1.21 -12.64 -15.08
N ILE A 382 1.26 -12.72 -13.77
CA ILE A 382 2.01 -13.75 -13.05
C ILE A 382 1.18 -15.04 -13.03
N GLU A 383 1.78 -16.14 -13.46
CA GLU A 383 1.17 -17.46 -13.34
C GLU A 383 1.09 -17.87 -11.86
N VAL A 384 -0.10 -18.26 -11.43
CA VAL A 384 -0.36 -18.68 -10.04
C VAL A 384 0.29 -20.04 -9.79
N PRO A 385 1.28 -20.13 -8.89
CA PRO A 385 1.97 -21.41 -8.66
C PRO A 385 1.06 -22.41 -7.94
N GLN A 386 1.22 -23.69 -8.25
CA GLN A 386 0.43 -24.76 -7.63
C GLN A 386 0.63 -24.80 -6.12
N SER A 387 1.85 -24.53 -5.63
CA SER A 387 2.15 -24.45 -4.21
C SER A 387 1.29 -23.42 -3.48
N LEU A 388 1.00 -22.27 -4.09
CA LEU A 388 0.12 -21.26 -3.52
C LEU A 388 -1.34 -21.72 -3.54
N LYS A 389 -1.80 -22.36 -4.63
CA LYS A 389 -3.15 -22.93 -4.70
C LYS A 389 -3.42 -23.95 -3.60
N ASP A 390 -2.39 -24.74 -3.27
CA ASP A 390 -2.49 -25.78 -2.23
C ASP A 390 -2.39 -25.21 -0.81
N SER A 391 -1.56 -24.19 -0.59
CA SER A 391 -1.30 -23.62 0.75
C SER A 391 -2.25 -22.48 1.13
N ASP A 392 -2.64 -21.65 0.17
CA ASP A 392 -3.55 -20.52 0.35
C ASP A 392 -4.46 -20.34 -0.87
N PRO A 393 -5.50 -21.18 -1.02
CA PRO A 393 -6.41 -21.11 -2.17
C PRO A 393 -7.04 -19.74 -2.39
N LEU A 394 -7.41 -19.04 -1.31
CA LEU A 394 -8.04 -17.73 -1.42
C LEU A 394 -7.06 -16.66 -1.95
N MET A 395 -5.78 -16.74 -1.56
CA MET A 395 -4.74 -15.89 -2.13
C MET A 395 -4.46 -16.23 -3.60
N ALA A 396 -4.52 -17.51 -3.96
CA ALA A 396 -4.44 -17.91 -5.35
C ALA A 396 -5.60 -17.34 -6.19
N ASP A 397 -6.84 -17.38 -5.65
CA ASP A 397 -8.00 -16.78 -6.27
C ASP A 397 -7.83 -15.25 -6.47
N VAL A 398 -7.14 -14.56 -5.56
CA VAL A 398 -6.80 -13.12 -5.72
C VAL A 398 -6.04 -12.87 -7.02
N LEU A 399 -4.98 -13.65 -7.28
CA LEU A 399 -4.18 -13.50 -8.50
C LEU A 399 -5.01 -13.83 -9.74
N GLU A 400 -5.88 -14.84 -9.67
CA GLU A 400 -6.74 -15.22 -10.79
C GLU A 400 -7.76 -14.13 -11.13
N VAL A 401 -8.48 -13.56 -10.15
CA VAL A 401 -9.42 -12.47 -10.40
C VAL A 401 -8.73 -11.19 -10.84
N GLN A 402 -7.55 -10.90 -10.32
CA GLN A 402 -6.73 -9.77 -10.75
C GLN A 402 -6.44 -9.83 -12.26
N SER A 403 -6.09 -11.01 -12.79
CA SER A 403 -5.83 -11.20 -14.23
C SER A 403 -7.05 -10.99 -15.13
N LYS A 404 -8.26 -11.08 -14.58
CA LYS A 404 -9.54 -10.96 -15.29
C LYS A 404 -10.17 -9.56 -15.21
N ALA A 405 -9.56 -8.63 -14.46
CA ALA A 405 -10.07 -7.27 -14.31
C ALA A 405 -10.03 -6.52 -15.66
N LYS A 406 -11.19 -6.02 -16.09
CA LYS A 406 -11.33 -5.20 -17.29
C LYS A 406 -11.03 -3.73 -17.03
N TYR A 407 -11.49 -3.23 -15.89
CA TYR A 407 -11.23 -1.89 -15.41
C TYR A 407 -10.37 -1.96 -14.14
N THR A 408 -9.19 -1.40 -14.21
CA THR A 408 -8.41 -1.08 -13.02
C THR A 408 -8.49 0.43 -12.79
N TYR A 409 -8.68 0.85 -11.54
CA TYR A 409 -8.85 2.25 -11.19
C TYR A 409 -8.19 2.55 -9.84
N GLY A 410 -7.77 3.81 -9.68
CA GLY A 410 -7.19 4.29 -8.45
C GLY A 410 -8.22 4.49 -7.34
N GLN A 411 -7.75 4.57 -6.12
CA GLN A 411 -8.54 4.87 -4.96
C GLN A 411 -8.67 6.39 -4.79
N ASN A 412 -9.87 6.87 -4.47
CA ASN A 412 -10.08 8.29 -4.21
C ASN A 412 -9.15 8.83 -3.11
N GLN A 413 -8.94 8.07 -2.03
CA GLN A 413 -8.06 8.46 -0.93
C GLN A 413 -6.60 8.66 -1.35
N ALA A 414 -6.12 7.95 -2.37
CA ALA A 414 -4.76 8.07 -2.89
C ALA A 414 -4.63 9.17 -3.96
N TYR A 415 -5.71 9.43 -4.73
CA TYR A 415 -5.63 10.24 -5.94
C TYR A 415 -6.31 11.60 -5.85
N TRP A 416 -7.21 11.81 -4.89
CA TRP A 416 -7.94 13.07 -4.77
C TRP A 416 -7.23 14.05 -3.81
N TYR A 417 -7.58 15.31 -3.90
CA TYR A 417 -7.11 16.31 -2.94
C TYR A 417 -7.65 16.02 -1.55
N GLN A 418 -6.81 16.21 -0.52
CA GLN A 418 -7.18 15.90 0.86
C GLN A 418 -8.45 16.64 1.33
N ASN A 419 -8.61 17.90 0.95
CA ASN A 419 -9.81 18.67 1.29
C ASN A 419 -11.10 18.09 0.67
N VAL A 420 -11.02 17.46 -0.52
CA VAL A 420 -12.18 16.77 -1.13
C VAL A 420 -12.48 15.49 -0.39
N ILE A 421 -11.44 14.73 -0.01
CA ILE A 421 -11.58 13.51 0.81
C ILE A 421 -12.21 13.85 2.17
N ASP A 422 -11.79 14.95 2.80
CA ASP A 422 -12.33 15.41 4.08
C ASP A 422 -13.81 15.77 3.95
N VAL A 423 -14.19 16.47 2.86
CA VAL A 423 -15.61 16.79 2.58
C VAL A 423 -16.41 15.51 2.39
N PHE A 424 -15.92 14.55 1.58
CA PHE A 424 -16.60 13.27 1.38
C PHE A 424 -16.80 12.54 2.72
N SER A 425 -15.75 12.39 3.52
CA SER A 425 -15.81 11.67 4.79
C SER A 425 -16.77 12.34 5.79
N ASN A 426 -16.76 13.67 5.86
CA ASN A 426 -17.62 14.43 6.77
C ASN A 426 -19.09 14.43 6.33
N GLN A 427 -19.37 14.38 5.03
CA GLN A 427 -20.73 14.40 4.48
C GLN A 427 -21.33 12.99 4.32
N LEU A 428 -20.51 11.94 4.39
CA LEU A 428 -20.97 10.57 4.16
C LEU A 428 -22.12 10.13 5.08
N PRO A 429 -22.13 10.43 6.41
CA PRO A 429 -23.26 10.10 7.26
C PRO A 429 -24.54 10.84 6.84
N GLU A 430 -24.43 12.07 6.37
CA GLU A 430 -25.58 12.90 5.96
C GLU A 430 -26.16 12.44 4.62
N LEU A 431 -25.32 11.84 3.76
CA LEU A 431 -25.74 11.36 2.43
C LEU A 431 -26.91 10.39 2.50
N ALA A 432 -26.99 9.56 3.54
CA ALA A 432 -28.08 8.62 3.73
C ALA A 432 -29.44 9.30 3.99
N TYR A 433 -29.43 10.52 4.49
CA TYR A 433 -30.67 11.28 4.79
C TYR A 433 -31.13 12.16 3.62
N GLY A 434 -30.31 12.47 2.66
CA GLY A 434 -30.59 13.26 1.46
C GLY A 434 -29.99 14.64 1.50
#